data_e3f1ffb4c8d92e35193e9ffa7aa77f7d
#
_entry.id   e3f1ffb4c8d92e35193e9ffa7aa77f7d
#
_cell.length_a   1.000
_cell.length_b   1.000
_cell.length_c   1.000
_cell.angle_alpha   90.00
_cell.angle_beta   90.00
_cell.angle_gamma   90.00
#
_symmetry.space_group_name_H-M   'P 1'
#
loop_
_entity.id
_entity.type
_entity.pdbx_description
1 polymer ?
#
loop_
_entity_poly.entity_id
_entity_poly.type
_entity_poly.pdbx_seq_one_letter_code
_entity_poly.pdbx_strand_id
1 'polypeptide(L)'
;FYIDYNSGSFTVRGGRQIVTWGVGDLLFINDVFPKDWVAFYSGLPLEYLKLGSDSLKLDLFLSSKTLEIVVSDFTADRMPDYKQFSPFPAVPQRSIKEPGEPEIALKLSGYLGSWDAAIFASRGFYRAPALTGNSAELTAEYPRLNTVGFSLSGPLAGGVLNLETGYYD
;
A
#
# COMPACT_ATOMS: atom_id res chain seq x y z
N PHE A 1 -6.28 -13.79 8.45
CA PHE A 1 -5.93 -14.49 9.69
C PHE A 1 -4.60 -13.95 10.21
N TYR A 2 -4.59 -13.40 11.43
CA TYR A 2 -3.40 -12.84 12.10
C TYR A 2 -3.47 -13.11 13.60
N ILE A 3 -2.33 -12.92 14.28
CA ILE A 3 -2.19 -13.00 15.73
C ILE A 3 -1.72 -11.65 16.23
N ASP A 4 -2.36 -11.11 17.27
CA ASP A 4 -2.00 -9.87 17.94
C ASP A 4 -1.41 -10.14 19.32
N TYR A 5 -0.34 -9.39 19.65
CA TYR A 5 0.17 -9.24 21.01
C TYR A 5 0.24 -7.76 21.37
N ASN A 6 -0.35 -7.38 22.48
CA ASN A 6 -0.38 -6.01 22.97
C ASN A 6 0.25 -5.92 24.37
N SER A 7 1.18 -4.99 24.56
CA SER A 7 1.92 -4.74 25.81
C SER A 7 1.75 -3.31 26.31
N GLY A 8 0.69 -2.60 25.95
CA GLY A 8 0.46 -1.22 26.38
C GLY A 8 1.40 -0.17 25.74
N SER A 9 2.70 -0.40 25.67
CA SER A 9 3.67 0.47 24.98
C SER A 9 3.95 0.07 23.53
N PHE A 10 3.55 -1.13 23.12
CA PHE A 10 3.67 -1.59 21.75
C PHE A 10 2.63 -2.67 21.42
N THR A 11 2.31 -2.78 20.15
CA THR A 11 1.51 -3.89 19.60
C THR A 11 2.29 -4.56 18.49
N VAL A 12 2.30 -5.90 18.47
CA VAL A 12 2.83 -6.70 17.38
C VAL A 12 1.71 -7.51 16.76
N ARG A 13 1.58 -7.46 15.43
CA ARG A 13 0.62 -8.25 14.67
C ARG A 13 1.35 -9.02 13.58
N GLY A 14 1.18 -10.34 13.55
CA GLY A 14 1.77 -11.23 12.55
C GLY A 14 0.74 -12.05 11.81
N GLY A 15 0.86 -12.16 10.50
CA GLY A 15 0.00 -12.93 9.61
C GLY A 15 -0.65 -12.10 8.51
N ARG A 16 -1.68 -12.68 7.86
CA ARG A 16 -2.39 -12.00 6.77
C ARG A 16 -3.28 -10.89 7.31
N GLN A 17 -2.96 -9.66 6.95
CA GLN A 17 -3.66 -8.47 7.41
C GLN A 17 -3.73 -7.40 6.32
N ILE A 18 -4.75 -6.55 6.42
CA ILE A 18 -4.87 -5.34 5.61
C ILE A 18 -4.15 -4.22 6.35
N VAL A 19 -3.17 -3.60 5.69
CA VAL A 19 -2.55 -2.36 6.13
C VAL A 19 -2.95 -1.26 5.15
N THR A 20 -3.24 -0.08 5.65
CA THR A 20 -3.61 1.07 4.83
C THR A 20 -3.13 2.35 5.50
N TRP A 21 -2.57 3.25 4.71
CA TRP A 21 -2.06 4.55 5.14
C TRP A 21 -2.63 5.68 4.29
N GLY A 22 -2.35 6.91 4.69
CA GLY A 22 -2.81 8.08 3.99
C GLY A 22 -4.18 8.58 4.48
N VAL A 23 -4.58 9.73 3.98
CA VAL A 23 -5.83 10.43 4.33
C VAL A 23 -6.75 10.66 3.12
N GLY A 24 -6.31 10.26 1.91
CA GLY A 24 -7.08 10.35 0.67
C GLY A 24 -7.82 9.04 0.38
N ASP A 25 -9.15 9.10 0.20
CA ASP A 25 -9.98 7.91 0.03
C ASP A 25 -9.65 7.12 -1.26
N LEU A 26 -9.45 7.81 -2.38
CA LEU A 26 -9.16 7.22 -3.71
C LEU A 26 -7.80 7.65 -4.27
N LEU A 27 -7.10 8.55 -3.60
CA LEU A 27 -5.77 8.99 -3.98
C LEU A 27 -4.75 8.28 -3.07
N PHE A 28 -4.17 7.19 -3.57
CA PHE A 28 -3.25 6.35 -2.80
C PHE A 28 -1.81 6.89 -2.84
N ILE A 29 -1.63 8.15 -2.39
CA ILE A 29 -0.32 8.80 -2.42
C ILE A 29 0.65 8.15 -1.44
N ASN A 30 0.25 7.90 -0.19
CA ASN A 30 1.10 7.24 0.81
C ASN A 30 0.66 5.80 1.11
N ASP A 31 -0.41 5.31 0.48
CA ASP A 31 -0.88 3.94 0.63
C ASP A 31 -0.25 3.03 -0.43
N VAL A 32 0.95 2.55 -0.13
CA VAL A 32 1.75 1.67 -1.01
C VAL A 32 1.35 0.19 -0.92
N PHE A 33 0.36 -0.15 -0.10
CA PHE A 33 -0.08 -1.53 0.12
C PHE A 33 -0.96 -2.05 -1.04
N PRO A 34 -1.08 -3.37 -1.20
CA PRO A 34 -1.76 -3.97 -2.34
C PRO A 34 -3.26 -3.67 -2.39
N LYS A 35 -3.81 -3.60 -3.60
CA LYS A 35 -5.20 -3.27 -3.89
C LYS A 35 -5.90 -4.36 -4.71
N ASP A 36 -7.20 -4.54 -4.47
CA ASP A 36 -8.09 -5.38 -5.28
C ASP A 36 -8.88 -4.53 -6.28
N TRP A 37 -8.30 -4.27 -7.43
CA TRP A 37 -8.96 -3.52 -8.49
C TRP A 37 -10.14 -4.28 -9.10
N VAL A 38 -10.18 -5.62 -8.97
CA VAL A 38 -11.36 -6.41 -9.40
C VAL A 38 -12.58 -6.03 -8.57
N ALA A 39 -12.41 -5.89 -7.25
CA ALA A 39 -13.47 -5.45 -6.36
C ALA A 39 -13.95 -4.03 -6.73
N PHE A 40 -13.03 -3.11 -7.00
CA PHE A 40 -13.34 -1.74 -7.39
C PHE A 40 -14.16 -1.68 -8.69
N TYR A 41 -13.69 -2.33 -9.76
CA TYR A 41 -14.38 -2.35 -11.06
C TYR A 41 -15.70 -3.14 -11.04
N SER A 42 -15.88 -4.01 -10.05
CA SER A 42 -17.15 -4.72 -9.82
C SER A 42 -18.19 -3.89 -9.06
N GLY A 43 -17.85 -2.66 -8.67
CA GLY A 43 -18.75 -1.76 -7.93
C GLY A 43 -18.94 -2.15 -6.47
N LEU A 44 -18.02 -2.91 -5.89
CA LEU A 44 -18.03 -3.20 -4.46
C LEU A 44 -17.64 -1.96 -3.64
N PRO A 45 -18.07 -1.87 -2.36
CA PRO A 45 -17.64 -0.80 -1.47
C PRO A 45 -16.12 -0.66 -1.39
N LEU A 46 -15.60 0.56 -1.19
CA LEU A 46 -14.18 0.89 -1.21
C LEU A 46 -13.33 0.10 -0.19
N GLU A 47 -13.95 -0.39 0.87
CA GLU A 47 -13.28 -1.25 1.84
C GLU A 47 -12.76 -2.55 1.22
N TYR A 48 -13.42 -3.08 0.19
CA TYR A 48 -12.99 -4.28 -0.54
C TYR A 48 -11.86 -4.01 -1.54
N LEU A 49 -11.53 -2.75 -1.79
CA LEU A 49 -10.37 -2.38 -2.60
C LEU A 49 -9.04 -2.73 -1.90
N LYS A 50 -9.05 -2.87 -0.58
CA LYS A 50 -7.85 -3.16 0.20
C LYS A 50 -7.58 -4.65 0.22
N LEU A 51 -6.39 -5.05 -0.24
CA LEU A 51 -5.97 -6.44 -0.28
C LEU A 51 -5.05 -6.75 0.91
N GLY A 52 -5.25 -7.90 1.55
CA GLY A 52 -4.40 -8.34 2.65
C GLY A 52 -3.08 -8.94 2.15
N SER A 53 -1.98 -8.59 2.83
CA SER A 53 -0.65 -9.19 2.64
C SER A 53 -0.21 -9.95 3.90
N ASP A 54 0.68 -10.93 3.71
CA ASP A 54 1.33 -11.61 4.82
C ASP A 54 2.43 -10.69 5.36
N SER A 55 2.30 -10.27 6.61
CA SER A 55 3.14 -9.21 7.16
C SER A 55 3.30 -9.31 8.68
N LEU A 56 4.39 -8.71 9.15
CA LEU A 56 4.64 -8.40 10.56
C LEU A 56 4.53 -6.88 10.74
N LYS A 57 3.60 -6.45 11.57
CA LYS A 57 3.38 -5.05 11.93
C LYS A 57 3.75 -4.83 13.39
N LEU A 58 4.54 -3.80 13.66
CA LEU A 58 4.90 -3.33 14.99
C LEU A 58 4.45 -1.88 15.14
N ASP A 59 3.61 -1.61 16.13
CA ASP A 59 3.22 -0.27 16.54
C ASP A 59 3.91 0.05 17.88
N LEU A 60 4.71 1.11 17.92
CA LEU A 60 5.37 1.63 19.12
C LEU A 60 4.69 2.93 19.54
N PHE A 61 4.14 2.97 20.76
CA PHE A 61 3.46 4.13 21.31
C PHE A 61 4.44 5.00 22.09
N LEU A 62 4.85 6.12 21.50
CA LEU A 62 5.87 7.03 22.01
C LEU A 62 5.20 8.29 22.57
N SER A 63 4.61 8.21 23.76
CA SER A 63 3.89 9.34 24.38
C SER A 63 2.82 9.93 23.45
N SER A 64 3.13 11.00 22.70
CA SER A 64 2.21 11.69 21.77
C SER A 64 2.36 11.27 20.32
N LYS A 65 3.19 10.27 20.04
CA LYS A 65 3.48 9.80 18.67
C LYS A 65 3.37 8.28 18.60
N THR A 66 3.11 7.77 17.40
CA THR A 66 3.14 6.33 17.10
C THR A 66 4.11 6.09 15.95
N LEU A 67 5.04 5.16 16.15
CA LEU A 67 5.88 4.63 15.08
C LEU A 67 5.32 3.27 14.65
N GLU A 68 4.85 3.18 13.43
CA GLU A 68 4.44 1.93 12.79
C GLU A 68 5.59 1.41 11.91
N ILE A 69 5.91 0.14 12.05
CA ILE A 69 6.88 -0.58 11.22
C ILE A 69 6.16 -1.78 10.61
N VAL A 70 6.19 -1.90 9.31
CA VAL A 70 5.60 -3.04 8.58
C VAL A 70 6.68 -3.71 7.75
N VAL A 71 6.82 -5.02 7.94
CA VAL A 71 7.62 -5.88 7.06
C VAL A 71 6.67 -6.88 6.44
N SER A 72 6.63 -6.95 5.13
CA SER A 72 5.67 -7.81 4.41
C SER A 72 6.34 -8.56 3.26
N ASP A 73 5.77 -9.71 2.94
CA ASP A 73 6.02 -10.34 1.65
C ASP A 73 5.36 -9.53 0.54
N PHE A 74 5.99 -9.57 -0.64
CA PHE A 74 5.42 -8.93 -1.81
C PHE A 74 4.04 -9.53 -2.15
N THR A 75 3.09 -8.67 -2.42
CA THR A 75 1.76 -9.04 -2.92
C THR A 75 1.40 -8.08 -4.03
N ALA A 76 1.24 -8.57 -5.26
CA ALA A 76 0.81 -7.76 -6.39
C ALA A 76 -0.63 -7.26 -6.21
N ASP A 77 -0.95 -6.15 -6.86
CA ASP A 77 -2.34 -5.72 -7.01
C ASP A 77 -3.14 -6.79 -7.77
N ARG A 78 -4.36 -7.04 -7.33
CA ARG A 78 -5.29 -7.90 -8.05
C ARG A 78 -5.98 -7.10 -9.14
N MET A 79 -5.51 -7.28 -10.39
CA MET A 79 -6.06 -6.59 -11.55
C MET A 79 -7.17 -7.41 -12.22
N PRO A 80 -8.19 -6.75 -12.82
CA PRO A 80 -9.17 -7.44 -13.66
C PRO A 80 -8.50 -8.18 -14.83
N ASP A 81 -9.07 -9.33 -15.21
CA ASP A 81 -8.59 -10.04 -16.41
C ASP A 81 -8.81 -9.14 -17.62
N TYR A 82 -7.71 -8.80 -18.31
CA TYR A 82 -7.75 -7.94 -19.48
C TYR A 82 -8.64 -8.50 -20.59
N LYS A 83 -8.83 -9.82 -20.67
CA LYS A 83 -9.72 -10.49 -21.63
C LYS A 83 -11.17 -10.02 -21.52
N GLN A 84 -11.58 -9.57 -20.33
CA GLN A 84 -12.93 -9.03 -20.11
C GLN A 84 -13.07 -7.58 -20.58
N PHE A 85 -11.96 -6.84 -20.68
CA PHE A 85 -11.97 -5.40 -20.96
C PHE A 85 -11.20 -4.99 -22.22
N SER A 86 -10.47 -5.92 -22.87
CA SER A 86 -9.66 -5.61 -24.03
C SER A 86 -10.28 -6.13 -25.32
N PRO A 87 -10.48 -5.29 -26.35
CA PRO A 87 -10.87 -5.72 -27.67
C PRO A 87 -9.71 -6.36 -28.46
N PHE A 88 -8.50 -6.43 -27.90
CA PHE A 88 -7.32 -6.94 -28.57
C PHE A 88 -7.19 -8.46 -28.44
N PRO A 89 -6.67 -9.16 -29.50
CA PRO A 89 -6.42 -10.59 -29.44
C PRO A 89 -5.37 -10.93 -28.37
N ALA A 90 -5.35 -12.21 -27.97
CA ALA A 90 -4.54 -12.73 -26.88
C ALA A 90 -3.10 -12.18 -26.86
N VAL A 91 -2.71 -11.65 -25.72
CA VAL A 91 -1.31 -11.27 -25.47
C VAL A 91 -0.44 -12.53 -25.48
N PRO A 92 0.79 -12.46 -26.02
CA PRO A 92 1.74 -13.57 -26.00
C PRO A 92 1.94 -14.14 -24.59
N GLN A 93 2.38 -15.38 -24.51
CA GLN A 93 2.63 -16.07 -23.25
C GLN A 93 3.55 -15.23 -22.35
N ARG A 94 3.10 -14.99 -21.14
CA ARG A 94 3.73 -14.06 -20.22
C ARG A 94 4.39 -14.84 -19.07
N SER A 95 5.69 -14.71 -18.91
CA SER A 95 6.35 -15.10 -17.67
C SER A 95 6.18 -14.01 -16.63
N ILE A 96 5.92 -14.38 -15.37
CA ILE A 96 5.81 -13.44 -14.26
C ILE A 96 6.98 -13.70 -13.32
N LYS A 97 7.75 -12.66 -13.05
CA LYS A 97 8.86 -12.72 -12.09
C LYS A 97 8.50 -11.85 -10.89
N GLU A 98 8.03 -12.52 -9.85
CA GLU A 98 7.74 -11.85 -8.59
C GLU A 98 9.01 -11.60 -7.77
N PRO A 99 9.06 -10.49 -7.01
CA PRO A 99 10.14 -10.23 -6.07
C PRO A 99 10.19 -11.29 -4.97
N GLY A 100 11.40 -11.75 -4.64
CA GLY A 100 11.63 -12.67 -3.53
C GLY A 100 12.14 -12.00 -2.25
N GLU A 101 12.23 -10.67 -2.24
CA GLU A 101 12.72 -9.90 -1.10
C GLU A 101 11.56 -9.27 -0.34
N PRO A 102 11.65 -9.19 1.01
CA PRO A 102 10.62 -8.54 1.81
C PRO A 102 10.60 -7.02 1.54
N GLU A 103 9.44 -6.45 1.76
CA GLU A 103 9.21 -5.02 1.74
C GLU A 103 9.21 -4.47 3.16
N ILE A 104 9.64 -3.21 3.31
CA ILE A 104 9.60 -2.51 4.59
C ILE A 104 8.91 -1.17 4.43
N ALA A 105 8.04 -0.84 5.38
CA ALA A 105 7.35 0.43 5.42
C ALA A 105 7.33 0.99 6.85
N LEU A 106 7.53 2.30 6.97
CA LEU A 106 7.64 3.04 8.21
C LEU A 106 6.66 4.22 8.19
N LYS A 107 5.95 4.43 9.29
CA LYS A 107 5.10 5.60 9.47
C LYS A 107 5.29 6.15 10.87
N LEU A 108 5.65 7.42 10.97
CA LEU A 108 5.65 8.17 12.23
C LEU A 108 4.48 9.13 12.20
N SER A 109 3.53 8.95 13.11
CA SER A 109 2.33 9.79 13.20
C SER A 109 2.17 10.42 14.59
N GLY A 110 1.44 11.52 14.67
CA GLY A 110 1.15 12.21 15.91
C GLY A 110 0.41 13.52 15.68
N TYR A 111 0.10 14.20 16.78
CA TYR A 111 -0.63 15.47 16.76
C TYR A 111 0.31 16.66 16.76
N LEU A 112 0.02 17.65 15.92
CA LEU A 112 0.60 19.00 15.94
C LEU A 112 -0.52 19.99 16.31
N GLY A 113 -0.74 20.18 17.60
CA GLY A 113 -1.93 20.90 18.10
C GLY A 113 -3.21 20.13 17.79
N SER A 114 -4.10 20.70 16.97
CA SER A 114 -5.35 20.07 16.53
C SER A 114 -5.22 19.33 15.19
N TRP A 115 -4.01 19.20 14.65
CA TRP A 115 -3.75 18.58 13.37
C TRP A 115 -3.11 17.21 13.53
N ASP A 116 -3.64 16.21 12.85
CA ASP A 116 -2.98 14.93 12.65
C ASP A 116 -1.90 15.08 11.58
N ALA A 117 -0.68 14.64 11.87
CA ALA A 117 0.43 14.64 10.93
C ALA A 117 1.11 13.29 10.88
N ALA A 118 1.53 12.87 9.70
CA ALA A 118 2.33 11.66 9.53
C ALA A 118 3.40 11.83 8.46
N ILE A 119 4.53 11.16 8.69
CA ILE A 119 5.63 10.99 7.74
C ILE A 119 5.70 9.51 7.39
N PHE A 120 5.89 9.21 6.12
CA PHE A 120 5.93 7.87 5.57
C PHE A 120 7.25 7.63 4.85
N ALA A 121 7.76 6.42 4.94
CA ALA A 121 8.88 5.95 4.13
C ALA A 121 8.66 4.47 3.82
N SER A 122 8.93 4.06 2.59
CA SER A 122 8.88 2.64 2.25
C SER A 122 9.95 2.25 1.23
N ARG A 123 10.32 0.98 1.27
CA ARG A 123 11.14 0.31 0.28
C ARG A 123 10.48 -1.00 -0.07
N GLY A 124 10.09 -1.13 -1.32
CA GLY A 124 9.37 -2.28 -1.83
C GLY A 124 9.40 -2.31 -3.35
N PHE A 125 8.24 -2.59 -3.94
CA PHE A 125 8.10 -2.77 -5.37
C PHE A 125 6.82 -2.10 -5.87
N TYR A 126 6.80 -1.68 -7.13
CA TYR A 126 5.55 -1.29 -7.80
C TYR A 126 4.56 -2.45 -7.81
N ARG A 127 3.29 -2.18 -7.54
CA ARG A 127 2.23 -3.20 -7.50
C ARG A 127 1.77 -3.65 -8.89
N ALA A 128 1.97 -2.80 -9.89
CA ALA A 128 1.74 -3.13 -11.29
C ALA A 128 3.05 -3.52 -11.97
N PRO A 129 3.10 -4.61 -12.73
CA PRO A 129 4.31 -5.05 -13.39
C PRO A 129 4.66 -4.16 -14.59
N ALA A 130 5.94 -3.94 -14.81
CA ALA A 130 6.48 -3.49 -16.07
C ALA A 130 6.64 -4.67 -17.03
N LEU A 131 6.28 -4.48 -18.29
CA LEU A 131 6.42 -5.52 -19.33
C LEU A 131 7.73 -5.28 -20.07
N THR A 132 8.60 -6.27 -20.08
CA THR A 132 9.87 -6.29 -20.80
C THR A 132 9.91 -7.47 -21.77
N GLY A 133 10.64 -7.36 -22.88
CA GLY A 133 10.76 -8.42 -23.86
C GLY A 133 10.43 -7.97 -25.28
N ASN A 134 10.16 -8.92 -26.14
CA ASN A 134 9.83 -8.70 -27.56
C ASN A 134 8.40 -9.19 -27.86
N SER A 135 7.96 -9.02 -29.12
CA SER A 135 6.61 -9.39 -29.56
C SER A 135 6.26 -10.88 -29.41
N ALA A 136 7.24 -11.75 -29.21
CA ALA A 136 7.03 -13.21 -29.08
C ALA A 136 7.01 -13.66 -27.61
N GLU A 137 7.76 -12.98 -26.74
CA GLU A 137 7.86 -13.35 -25.33
C GLU A 137 7.95 -12.09 -24.46
N LEU A 138 6.98 -11.94 -23.56
CA LEU A 138 6.92 -10.85 -22.61
C LEU A 138 7.15 -11.38 -21.20
N THR A 139 8.00 -10.69 -20.44
CA THR A 139 8.20 -10.92 -19.01
C THR A 139 7.58 -9.76 -18.25
N ALA A 140 6.77 -10.08 -17.25
CA ALA A 140 6.24 -9.12 -16.32
C ALA A 140 7.16 -9.08 -15.08
N GLU A 141 7.79 -7.95 -14.82
CA GLU A 141 8.66 -7.74 -13.66
C GLU A 141 8.13 -6.57 -12.83
N TYR A 142 8.34 -6.65 -11.52
CA TYR A 142 7.95 -5.60 -10.58
C TYR A 142 9.17 -4.74 -10.23
N PRO A 143 9.29 -3.51 -10.76
CA PRO A 143 10.41 -2.63 -10.47
C PRO A 143 10.45 -2.28 -8.97
N ARG A 144 11.65 -1.95 -8.49
CA ARG A 144 11.81 -1.40 -7.14
C ARG A 144 11.11 -0.07 -7.02
N LEU A 145 10.61 0.19 -5.80
CA LEU A 145 9.96 1.43 -5.44
C LEU A 145 10.44 1.86 -4.05
N ASN A 146 11.03 3.04 -3.97
CA ASN A 146 11.27 3.72 -2.71
C ASN A 146 10.32 4.92 -2.63
N THR A 147 9.68 5.11 -1.47
CA THR A 147 8.77 6.24 -1.29
C THR A 147 9.09 6.99 -0.01
N VAL A 148 8.89 8.30 -0.05
CA VAL A 148 8.84 9.16 1.12
C VAL A 148 7.63 10.06 0.97
N GLY A 149 6.84 10.22 2.04
CA GLY A 149 5.64 11.01 1.98
C GLY A 149 5.29 11.68 3.30
N PHE A 150 4.28 12.54 3.21
CA PHE A 150 3.76 13.29 4.34
C PHE A 150 2.25 13.43 4.20
N SER A 151 1.55 13.40 5.33
CA SER A 151 0.13 13.76 5.39
C SER A 151 -0.14 14.72 6.54
N LEU A 152 -1.13 15.57 6.35
CA LEU A 152 -1.64 16.51 7.35
C LEU A 152 -3.15 16.57 7.24
N SER A 153 -3.86 16.38 8.35
CA SER A 153 -5.32 16.44 8.42
C SER A 153 -5.76 17.25 9.62
N GLY A 154 -6.68 18.18 9.45
CA GLY A 154 -7.17 18.96 10.57
C GLY A 154 -8.23 20.00 10.22
N PRO A 155 -8.78 20.70 11.23
CA PRO A 155 -9.85 21.66 11.03
C PRO A 155 -9.34 22.93 10.33
N LEU A 156 -10.07 23.38 9.30
CA LEU A 156 -9.81 24.61 8.60
C LEU A 156 -11.13 25.26 8.15
N ALA A 157 -11.37 26.50 8.54
CA ALA A 157 -12.51 27.33 8.08
C ALA A 157 -13.89 26.64 8.19
N GLY A 158 -14.13 25.88 9.27
CA GLY A 158 -15.39 25.19 9.52
C GLY A 158 -15.52 23.82 8.81
N GLY A 159 -14.46 23.37 8.14
CA GLY A 159 -14.36 22.04 7.53
C GLY A 159 -13.12 21.30 7.98
N VAL A 160 -12.78 20.24 7.26
CA VAL A 160 -11.54 19.47 7.43
C VAL A 160 -10.70 19.61 6.16
N LEU A 161 -9.44 20.00 6.32
CA LEU A 161 -8.45 19.96 5.24
C LEU A 161 -7.64 18.68 5.38
N ASN A 162 -7.55 17.92 4.28
CA ASN A 162 -6.63 16.80 4.12
C ASN A 162 -5.58 17.17 3.07
N LEU A 163 -4.31 17.10 3.43
CA LEU A 163 -3.18 17.29 2.55
C LEU A 163 -2.33 16.03 2.56
N GLU A 164 -1.95 15.58 1.37
CA GLU A 164 -1.09 14.43 1.20
C GLU A 164 -0.08 14.70 0.09
N THR A 165 1.16 14.30 0.30
CA THR A 165 2.24 14.40 -0.70
C THR A 165 3.15 13.21 -0.61
N GLY A 166 3.78 12.83 -1.73
CA GLY A 166 4.70 11.71 -1.83
C GLY A 166 5.73 11.92 -2.94
N TYR A 167 6.90 11.36 -2.71
CA TYR A 167 7.98 11.22 -3.68
C TYR A 167 8.24 9.73 -3.90
N TYR A 168 8.41 9.35 -5.15
CA TYR A 168 8.59 7.97 -5.60
C TYR A 168 9.84 7.88 -6.48
N ASP A 169 10.71 6.89 -6.18
CA ASP A 169 11.96 6.65 -6.90
C ASP A 169 12.15 5.15 -7.18
#